data_257d100096c8463f2f6254129980a01f
#
_entry.id   257d100096c8463f2f6254129980a01f
#
_cell.length_a   1.000
_cell.length_b   1.000
_cell.length_c   1.000
_cell.angle_alpha   90.00
_cell.angle_beta   90.00
_cell.angle_gamma   90.00
#
_symmetry.space_group_name_H-M   'P 1'
#
loop_
_entity.id
_entity.type
_entity.pdbx_description
1 polymer ?
#
loop_
_entity_poly.entity_id
_entity_poly.type
_entity_poly.pdbx_seq_one_letter_code
_entity_poly.pdbx_strand_id
1 'polypeptide(L)'
;MYAVIEGIDTAGKSTQLELLKEKLPYAIFTKEPGGTPLGIKLRNMALDGEAKSKIAEMFLFMADRAEHIEEVIKKNKNDTIISDRSMISGIAYASALSIDELINLN
;
A
#
# COMPACT_ATOMS: atom_id res chain seq x y z
N MET A 1 15.47 7.79 -4.44
CA MET A 1 14.36 8.60 -3.87
C MET A 1 13.09 7.77 -3.82
N TYR A 2 12.36 7.87 -2.75
CA TYR A 2 11.09 7.19 -2.60
C TYR A 2 9.98 8.22 -2.45
N ALA A 3 9.03 8.21 -3.36
CA ALA A 3 7.90 9.14 -3.34
C ALA A 3 6.58 8.37 -3.38
N VAL A 4 5.58 8.89 -2.69
CA VAL A 4 4.27 8.26 -2.58
C VAL A 4 3.23 9.22 -3.12
N ILE A 5 2.32 8.71 -3.95
CA ILE A 5 1.16 9.45 -4.41
C ILE A 5 -0.05 8.86 -3.70
N GLU A 6 -0.65 9.66 -2.82
CA GLU A 6 -1.81 9.25 -2.04
C GLU A 6 -3.06 9.97 -2.52
N GLY A 7 -4.20 9.38 -2.21
CA GLY A 7 -5.48 9.95 -2.51
C GLY A 7 -6.51 8.91 -2.88
N ILE A 8 -7.71 9.39 -3.16
CA ILE A 8 -8.79 8.55 -3.65
C ILE A 8 -8.44 8.13 -5.06
N ASP A 9 -8.72 6.87 -5.39
CA ASP A 9 -8.50 6.34 -6.74
C ASP A 9 -9.42 7.05 -7.72
N THR A 10 -8.90 8.08 -8.38
CA THR A 10 -9.65 8.94 -9.30
C THR A 10 -8.95 8.99 -10.66
N ALA A 11 -9.70 9.43 -11.68
CA ALA A 11 -9.16 9.65 -13.01
C ALA A 11 -7.99 10.65 -13.00
N GLY A 12 -8.04 11.67 -12.12
CA GLY A 12 -6.97 12.66 -11.97
C GLY A 12 -5.66 12.04 -11.49
N LYS A 13 -5.75 11.13 -10.50
CA LYS A 13 -4.56 10.43 -9.99
C LYS A 13 -3.95 9.54 -11.06
N SER A 14 -4.80 8.80 -11.79
CA SER A 14 -4.33 7.94 -12.89
C SER A 14 -3.64 8.75 -13.97
N THR A 15 -4.17 9.91 -14.32
CA THR A 15 -3.57 10.81 -15.30
C THR A 15 -2.20 11.29 -14.83
N GLN A 16 -2.07 11.67 -13.56
CA GLN A 16 -0.79 12.11 -13.00
C GLN A 16 0.25 11.00 -13.04
N LEU A 17 -0.14 9.76 -12.72
CA LEU A 17 0.77 8.62 -12.77
C LEU A 17 1.26 8.35 -14.18
N GLU A 18 0.38 8.42 -15.17
CA GLU A 18 0.75 8.23 -16.57
C GLU A 18 1.74 9.32 -17.03
N LEU A 19 1.53 10.57 -16.65
CA LEU A 19 2.44 11.66 -16.96
C LEU A 19 3.81 11.46 -16.32
N LEU A 20 3.84 10.98 -15.07
CA LEU A 20 5.09 10.68 -14.38
C LEU A 20 5.85 9.56 -15.06
N LYS A 21 5.16 8.53 -15.53
CA LYS A 21 5.79 7.43 -16.27
C LYS A 21 6.45 7.92 -17.54
N GLU A 22 5.84 8.86 -18.24
CA GLU A 22 6.41 9.45 -19.44
C GLU A 22 7.64 10.30 -19.13
N LYS A 23 7.60 11.07 -18.05
CA LYS A 23 8.68 11.96 -17.67
C LYS A 23 9.83 11.27 -16.97
N LEU A 24 9.56 10.19 -16.25
CA LEU A 24 10.54 9.44 -15.46
C LEU A 24 10.55 7.97 -15.86
N PRO A 25 10.95 7.67 -17.11
CA PRO A 25 10.91 6.27 -17.58
C PRO A 25 11.89 5.35 -16.86
N TYR A 26 12.87 5.92 -16.15
CA TYR A 26 13.83 5.16 -15.36
C TYR A 26 13.31 4.82 -13.96
N ALA A 27 12.22 5.43 -13.52
CA ALA A 27 11.68 5.21 -12.18
C ALA A 27 10.94 3.88 -12.10
N ILE A 28 10.95 3.29 -10.92
CA ILE A 28 10.20 2.09 -10.61
C ILE A 28 8.84 2.52 -10.08
N PHE A 29 7.79 2.06 -10.76
CA PHE A 29 6.42 2.35 -10.36
C PHE A 29 5.84 1.12 -9.68
N THR A 30 5.30 1.33 -8.49
CA THR A 30 4.73 0.27 -7.68
C THR A 30 3.46 0.76 -7.02
N LYS A 31 2.81 -0.10 -6.27
CA LYS A 31 1.56 0.26 -5.58
C LYS A 31 1.45 -0.45 -4.25
N GLU A 32 0.62 0.07 -3.39
CA GLU A 32 0.33 -0.53 -2.09
C GLU A 32 -1.14 -0.27 -1.76
N PRO A 33 -1.96 -1.30 -1.47
CA PRO A 33 -1.59 -2.71 -1.41
C PRO A 33 -1.51 -3.38 -2.78
N GLY A 34 -0.91 -4.60 -2.80
CA GLY A 34 -0.91 -5.44 -4.00
C GLY A 34 0.25 -5.20 -4.94
N GLY A 35 1.39 -4.71 -4.45
CA GLY A 35 2.59 -4.47 -5.24
C GLY A 35 3.52 -5.67 -5.37
N THR A 36 3.18 -6.81 -4.77
CA THR A 36 3.96 -8.05 -4.81
C THR A 36 3.02 -9.22 -5.05
N PRO A 37 3.54 -10.41 -5.45
CA PRO A 37 2.68 -11.59 -5.59
C PRO A 37 1.92 -11.93 -4.31
N LEU A 38 2.57 -11.90 -3.15
CA LEU A 38 1.91 -12.11 -1.87
C LEU A 38 0.93 -10.97 -1.58
N GLY A 39 1.33 -9.74 -1.87
CA GLY A 39 0.49 -8.57 -1.65
C GLY A 39 -0.82 -8.60 -2.42
N ILE A 40 -0.80 -9.13 -3.64
CA ILE A 40 -2.01 -9.29 -4.44
C ILE A 40 -3.00 -10.22 -3.73
N LYS A 41 -2.52 -11.33 -3.17
CA LYS A 41 -3.36 -12.26 -2.42
C LYS A 41 -3.94 -11.62 -1.16
N LEU A 42 -3.10 -10.90 -0.43
CA LEU A 42 -3.52 -10.21 0.80
C LEU A 42 -4.57 -9.13 0.51
N ARG A 43 -4.35 -8.37 -0.55
CA ARG A 43 -5.29 -7.34 -0.99
C ARG A 43 -6.64 -7.95 -1.34
N ASN A 44 -6.64 -9.03 -2.10
CA ASN A 44 -7.87 -9.70 -2.49
C ASN A 44 -8.62 -10.26 -1.28
N MET A 45 -7.91 -10.85 -0.32
CA MET A 45 -8.52 -11.32 0.93
C MET A 45 -9.19 -10.18 1.69
N ALA A 46 -8.52 -9.04 1.77
CA ALA A 46 -9.08 -7.87 2.46
C ALA A 46 -10.32 -7.33 1.75
N LEU A 47 -10.27 -7.21 0.42
CA LEU A 47 -11.37 -6.68 -0.38
C LEU A 47 -12.56 -7.62 -0.43
N ASP A 48 -12.32 -8.93 -0.40
CA ASP A 48 -13.38 -9.94 -0.44
C ASP A 48 -14.08 -10.11 0.91
N GLY A 49 -13.64 -9.40 1.94
CA GLY A 49 -14.26 -9.45 3.25
C GLY A 49 -14.01 -10.73 4.02
N GLU A 50 -12.92 -11.44 3.72
CA GLU A 50 -12.57 -12.67 4.43
C GLU A 50 -12.20 -12.41 5.88
N ALA A 51 -11.61 -11.23 6.16
CA ALA A 51 -11.32 -10.82 7.52
C ALA A 51 -12.61 -10.38 8.21
N LYS A 52 -12.95 -10.99 9.33
CA LYS A 52 -14.19 -10.70 10.07
C LYS A 52 -14.05 -9.54 11.04
N SER A 53 -12.82 -9.18 11.40
CA SER A 53 -12.56 -8.03 12.25
C SER A 53 -11.72 -6.99 11.50
N LYS A 54 -11.87 -5.73 11.90
CA LYS A 54 -11.08 -4.64 11.33
C LYS A 54 -9.60 -4.80 11.65
N ILE A 55 -9.29 -5.37 12.81
CA ILE A 55 -7.91 -5.62 13.22
C ILE A 55 -7.27 -6.67 12.31
N ALA A 56 -7.99 -7.76 12.02
CA ALA A 56 -7.50 -8.77 11.08
C ALA A 56 -7.26 -8.18 9.70
N GLU A 57 -8.18 -7.35 9.22
CA GLU A 57 -8.02 -6.64 7.95
C GLU A 57 -6.78 -5.76 7.96
N MET A 58 -6.56 -5.04 9.06
CA MET A 58 -5.37 -4.19 9.21
C MET A 58 -4.09 -5.03 9.14
N PHE A 59 -4.07 -6.21 9.76
CA PHE A 59 -2.90 -7.09 9.69
C PHE A 59 -2.64 -7.58 8.26
N LEU A 60 -3.68 -7.79 7.46
CA LEU A 60 -3.50 -8.12 6.05
C LEU A 60 -2.76 -6.98 5.32
N PHE A 61 -3.15 -5.73 5.56
CA PHE A 61 -2.49 -4.59 4.95
C PHE A 61 -1.07 -4.38 5.49
N MET A 62 -0.84 -4.66 6.77
CA MET A 62 0.50 -4.58 7.34
C MET A 62 1.42 -5.66 6.77
N ALA A 63 0.91 -6.86 6.56
CA ALA A 63 1.65 -7.93 5.90
C ALA A 63 2.00 -7.55 4.45
N ASP A 64 1.06 -6.95 3.73
CA ASP A 64 1.29 -6.42 2.39
C ASP A 64 2.44 -5.40 2.39
N ARG A 65 2.40 -4.47 3.33
CA ARG A 65 3.44 -3.45 3.45
C ARG A 65 4.80 -4.05 3.75
N ALA A 66 4.86 -5.00 4.68
CA ALA A 66 6.11 -5.66 5.03
C ALA A 66 6.72 -6.37 3.83
N GLU A 67 5.90 -7.08 3.06
CA GLU A 67 6.35 -7.76 1.85
C GLU A 67 6.81 -6.77 0.78
N HIS A 68 6.08 -5.68 0.62
CA HIS A 68 6.41 -4.63 -0.35
C HIS A 68 7.77 -4.00 -0.04
N ILE A 69 8.04 -3.75 1.23
CA ILE A 69 9.33 -3.22 1.66
C ILE A 69 10.45 -4.17 1.30
N GLU A 70 10.31 -5.47 1.60
CA GLU A 70 11.34 -6.47 1.32
C GLU A 70 11.53 -6.69 -0.18
N GLU A 71 10.46 -6.87 -0.93
CA GLU A 71 10.52 -7.29 -2.33
C GLU A 71 10.76 -6.14 -3.31
N VAL A 72 10.34 -4.93 -2.98
CA VAL A 72 10.41 -3.79 -3.90
C VAL A 72 11.30 -2.68 -3.37
N ILE A 73 10.99 -2.16 -2.19
CA ILE A 73 11.65 -0.94 -1.69
C ILE A 73 13.13 -1.18 -1.40
N LYS A 74 13.45 -2.20 -0.62
CA LYS A 74 14.84 -2.50 -0.24
C LYS A 74 15.70 -2.90 -1.43
N LYS A 75 15.14 -3.66 -2.36
CA LYS A 75 15.87 -4.12 -3.54
C LYS A 75 16.20 -2.98 -4.50
N ASN A 76 15.46 -1.88 -4.42
CA ASN A 76 15.60 -0.74 -5.32
C ASN A 76 15.93 0.54 -4.56
N LYS A 77 16.58 0.44 -3.41
CA LYS A 77 16.85 1.57 -2.52
C LYS A 77 17.68 2.68 -3.16
N ASN A 78 18.46 2.36 -4.18
CA ASN A 78 19.28 3.34 -4.90
C ASN A 78 18.59 3.91 -6.13
N ASP A 79 17.37 3.48 -6.41
CA ASP A 79 16.60 3.92 -7.55
C ASP A 79 15.53 4.93 -7.13
N THR A 80 14.93 5.57 -8.12
CA THR A 80 13.74 6.38 -7.88
C THR A 80 12.53 5.47 -7.90
N ILE A 81 11.77 5.45 -6.80
CA ILE A 81 10.58 4.63 -6.65
C ILE A 81 9.37 5.54 -6.46
N ILE A 82 8.35 5.34 -7.28
CA ILE A 82 7.07 6.04 -7.18
C ILE A 82 6.02 5.01 -6.78
N SER A 83 5.42 5.18 -5.61
CA SER A 83 4.41 4.28 -5.10
C SER A 83 3.03 4.91 -5.13
N ASP A 84 2.10 4.21 -5.75
CA ASP A 84 0.69 4.57 -5.72
C ASP A 84 0.05 3.93 -4.49
N ARG A 85 -0.55 4.76 -3.62
CA ARG A 85 -1.32 4.29 -2.47
C ARG A 85 -2.78 4.63 -2.65
N SER A 86 -3.63 3.63 -2.42
CA SER A 86 -5.08 3.79 -2.53
C SER A 86 -5.69 4.23 -1.21
N MET A 87 -6.99 4.56 -1.25
CA MET A 87 -7.79 4.86 -0.07
C MET A 87 -7.81 3.70 0.92
N ILE A 88 -7.60 2.46 0.45
CA ILE A 88 -7.54 1.26 1.28
C ILE A 88 -6.40 1.37 2.29
N SER A 89 -5.26 1.95 1.90
CA SER A 89 -4.15 2.21 2.83
C SER A 89 -4.55 3.15 3.95
N GLY A 90 -5.36 4.16 3.66
CA GLY A 90 -5.88 5.08 4.68
C GLY A 90 -6.76 4.37 5.69
N ILE A 91 -7.59 3.44 5.23
CA ILE A 91 -8.42 2.62 6.13
C ILE A 91 -7.53 1.77 7.04
N ALA A 92 -6.47 1.19 6.50
CA ALA A 92 -5.52 0.41 7.29
C ALA A 92 -4.86 1.26 8.39
N TYR A 93 -4.49 2.48 8.08
CA TYR A 93 -3.93 3.41 9.09
C TYR A 93 -4.93 3.71 10.19
N ALA A 94 -6.18 3.99 9.83
CA ALA A 94 -7.23 4.24 10.82
C ALA A 94 -7.44 3.02 11.72
N SER A 95 -7.38 1.82 11.14
CA SER A 95 -7.48 0.57 11.91
C SER A 95 -6.27 0.36 12.82
N ALA A 96 -5.09 0.79 12.39
CA ALA A 96 -3.87 0.70 13.21
C ALA A 96 -3.98 1.48 14.51
N LEU A 97 -4.64 2.63 14.49
CA LEU A 97 -4.90 3.41 15.70
C LEU A 97 -5.73 2.64 16.70
N SER A 98 -6.62 1.77 16.23
CA SER A 98 -7.46 0.95 17.10
C SER A 98 -6.69 -0.13 17.86
N ILE A 99 -5.55 -0.57 17.34
CA ILE A 99 -4.71 -1.55 18.02
C ILE A 99 -4.11 -0.98 19.30
N ASP A 100 -3.65 0.27 19.25
CA ASP A 100 -3.11 0.94 20.45
C ASP A 100 -4.15 0.98 21.56
N GLU A 101 -5.40 1.24 21.21
CA GLU A 101 -6.50 1.22 22.18
C GLU A 101 -6.67 -0.17 22.78
N LEU A 102 -6.60 -1.23 21.96
CA LEU A 102 -6.74 -2.60 22.46
C LEU A 102 -5.58 -3.00 23.35
N ILE A 103 -4.36 -2.60 23.01
CA ILE A 103 -3.18 -2.87 23.83
C ILE A 103 -3.30 -2.16 25.18
N ASN A 104 -3.82 -0.96 25.18
CA ASN A 104 -3.97 -0.16 26.40
C ASN A 104 -5.10 -0.66 27.31
N LEU A 105 -6.03 -1.44 26.79
CA LEU A 105 -7.11 -2.03 27.57
C LEU A 105 -6.67 -3.25 28.39
N ASN A 106 -5.53 -3.83 28.06
CA ASN A 106 -4.96 -4.98 28.75
C ASN A 106 -3.87 -4.56 29.72
#